data_9d3f27536d435438ec9af773a955e634
#
_entry.id   9d3f27536d435438ec9af773a955e634
#
_cell.length_a   1.000
_cell.length_b   1.000
_cell.length_c   1.000
_cell.angle_alpha   90.00
_cell.angle_beta   90.00
_cell.angle_gamma   90.00
#
_symmetry.space_group_name_H-M   'P 1'
#
loop_
_entity.id
_entity.type
_entity.pdbx_description
1 polymer ?
#
loop_
_entity_poly.entity_id
_entity_poly.type
_entity_poly.pdbx_seq_one_letter_code
_entity_poly.pdbx_strand_id
1 'polypeptide(L)'
;MPFLMDTTPPPIFAEMQAMKEQMEVMMNALKGRISSDLDDLVNRIDSPFTTSVNSFPLPHKFRMPQIESYDRVKDPLDHLETFKTLMHLRGVPNEIMCRAFPMTLKGLTRIWFSRLTPNSINTFKELSTQFTSHFIGGHKYKRSTACLMSIK
;
A
#
# COMPACT_ATOMS: atom_id res chain seq x y z
N MET A 1 -60.60 7.15 19.15
CA MET A 1 -59.88 7.23 18.95
C MET A 1 -59.30 7.08 18.36
N PRO A 2 -59.13 7.34 18.44
CA PRO A 2 -58.41 7.14 17.91
C PRO A 2 -57.34 7.19 18.00
N PHE A 3 -57.25 7.38 18.15
CA PHE A 3 -56.31 7.21 18.04
C PHE A 3 -55.55 7.12 18.51
N LEU A 4 -55.91 7.16 18.69
CA LEU A 4 -55.32 6.99 18.99
C LEU A 4 -54.43 6.85 19.38
N MET A 5 -54.12 7.06 19.26
CA MET A 5 -53.43 6.90 19.64
C MET A 5 -52.79 6.36 20.26
N ASP A 6 -52.77 6.47 20.19
CA ASP A 6 -52.47 5.89 20.93
C ASP A 6 -51.48 5.33 21.51
N THR A 7 -51.52 5.04 22.11
CA THR A 7 -50.59 4.30 22.91
C THR A 7 -49.50 3.68 22.07
N THR A 8 -49.84 3.39 20.87
CA THR A 8 -48.86 2.86 19.92
C THR A 8 -48.14 4.01 19.26
N PRO A 9 -46.80 3.97 19.21
CA PRO A 9 -46.06 4.97 18.49
C PRO A 9 -46.48 5.04 17.03
N PRO A 10 -46.45 6.22 16.42
CA PRO A 10 -46.77 6.29 15.00
C PRO A 10 -45.89 5.37 14.18
N PRO A 11 -46.40 4.82 13.11
CA PRO A 11 -45.55 3.95 12.26
C PRO A 11 -44.27 4.61 11.80
N ILE A 12 -44.35 5.91 11.53
CA ILE A 12 -43.18 6.63 11.06
C ILE A 12 -42.11 6.66 12.15
N PHE A 13 -42.50 6.76 13.40
CA PHE A 13 -41.55 6.75 14.49
C PHE A 13 -40.88 5.38 14.60
N ALA A 14 -41.66 4.32 14.48
CA ALA A 14 -41.11 2.96 14.52
C ALA A 14 -40.18 2.74 13.35
N GLU A 15 -40.50 3.24 12.19
CA GLU A 15 -39.65 3.13 11.04
C GLU A 15 -38.33 3.88 11.24
N MET A 16 -38.40 5.07 11.78
CA MET A 16 -37.22 5.85 12.07
C MET A 16 -36.33 5.13 13.07
N GLN A 17 -36.92 4.52 14.05
CA GLN A 17 -36.20 3.78 15.06
C GLN A 17 -35.47 2.59 14.41
N ALA A 18 -36.17 1.85 13.58
CA ALA A 18 -35.59 0.70 12.89
C ALA A 18 -34.47 1.13 11.97
N MET A 19 -34.65 2.23 11.26
CA MET A 19 -33.61 2.75 10.39
C MET A 19 -32.38 3.15 11.18
N LYS A 20 -32.59 3.78 12.30
CA LYS A 20 -31.50 4.20 13.16
C LYS A 20 -30.72 2.99 13.65
N GLU A 21 -31.42 1.95 14.07
CA GLU A 21 -30.76 0.74 14.53
C GLU A 21 -29.98 0.08 13.40
N GLN A 22 -30.54 0.06 12.20
CA GLN A 22 -29.83 -0.50 11.06
C GLN A 22 -28.58 0.31 10.75
N MET A 23 -28.67 1.61 10.83
CA MET A 23 -27.52 2.47 10.60
C MET A 23 -26.43 2.21 11.63
N GLU A 24 -26.82 2.02 12.88
CA GLU A 24 -25.86 1.74 13.92
C GLU A 24 -25.15 0.41 13.68
N VAL A 25 -25.91 -0.60 13.29
CA VAL A 25 -25.31 -1.90 12.99
C VAL A 25 -24.35 -1.79 11.83
N MET A 26 -24.74 -1.07 10.80
CA MET A 26 -23.86 -0.88 9.64
C MET A 26 -22.61 -0.12 10.02
N MET A 27 -22.76 0.93 10.82
CA MET A 27 -21.61 1.72 11.24
C MET A 27 -20.67 0.91 12.10
N ASN A 28 -21.20 0.09 12.99
CA ASN A 28 -20.38 -0.77 13.82
C ASN A 28 -19.64 -1.80 12.98
N ALA A 29 -20.31 -2.34 11.97
CA ALA A 29 -19.67 -3.30 11.07
C ALA A 29 -18.55 -2.62 10.28
N LEU A 30 -18.78 -1.40 9.82
CA LEU A 30 -17.77 -0.64 9.11
C LEU A 30 -16.59 -0.29 10.01
N LYS A 31 -16.88 0.09 11.24
CA LYS A 31 -15.82 0.37 12.20
C LYS A 31 -14.95 -0.84 12.44
N GLY A 32 -15.59 -1.99 12.63
CA GLY A 32 -14.86 -3.22 12.83
C GLY A 32 -13.99 -3.54 11.63
N ARG A 33 -14.54 -3.33 10.44
CA ARG A 33 -13.80 -3.58 9.22
C ARG A 33 -12.61 -2.63 9.07
N ILE A 34 -12.83 -1.35 9.33
CA ILE A 34 -11.77 -0.36 9.25
C ILE A 34 -10.68 -0.66 10.27
N SER A 35 -11.07 -1.02 11.48
CA SER A 35 -10.10 -1.39 12.50
C SER A 35 -9.29 -2.60 12.09
N SER A 36 -9.96 -3.59 11.50
CA SER A 36 -9.28 -4.79 11.04
C SER A 36 -8.29 -4.45 9.93
N ASP A 37 -8.69 -3.60 9.00
CA ASP A 37 -7.80 -3.19 7.92
C ASP A 37 -6.59 -2.44 8.46
N LEU A 38 -6.81 -1.57 9.44
CA LEU A 38 -5.73 -0.84 10.06
C LEU A 38 -4.78 -1.78 10.81
N ASP A 39 -5.34 -2.75 11.51
CA ASP A 39 -4.54 -3.74 12.21
C ASP A 39 -3.69 -4.54 11.23
N ASP A 40 -4.27 -4.93 10.13
CA ASP A 40 -3.55 -5.67 9.11
C ASP A 40 -2.39 -4.83 8.56
N LEU A 41 -2.64 -3.56 8.31
CA LEU A 41 -1.60 -2.66 7.83
C LEU A 41 -0.49 -2.52 8.85
N VAL A 42 -0.85 -2.33 10.10
CA VAL A 42 0.12 -2.16 11.17
C VAL A 42 0.90 -3.44 11.40
N ASN A 43 0.22 -4.56 11.42
CA ASN A 43 0.87 -5.84 11.69
C ASN A 43 1.49 -6.47 10.44
N ARG A 44 1.22 -5.90 9.29
CA ARG A 44 1.76 -6.38 8.02
C ARG A 44 1.41 -7.83 7.75
N ILE A 45 0.20 -8.21 8.08
CA ILE A 45 -0.27 -9.57 7.88
C ILE A 45 -0.30 -9.90 6.39
N ASP A 46 -0.69 -8.94 5.57
CA ASP A 46 -0.75 -9.12 4.14
C ASP A 46 0.40 -8.44 3.42
N SER A 47 1.54 -8.35 4.11
CA SER A 47 2.76 -7.81 3.52
C SER A 47 3.17 -8.63 2.29
N PRO A 48 3.66 -7.98 1.24
CA PRO A 48 4.15 -8.73 0.09
C PRO A 48 5.42 -9.52 0.39
N PHE A 49 6.07 -9.24 1.51
CA PHE A 49 7.30 -9.90 1.86
C PHE A 49 7.07 -11.22 2.56
N THR A 50 8.00 -12.15 2.38
CA THR A 50 7.96 -13.42 3.09
C THR A 50 8.33 -13.20 4.55
N THR A 51 8.07 -14.22 5.36
CA THR A 51 8.44 -14.18 6.76
C THR A 51 9.94 -13.93 6.95
N SER A 52 10.75 -14.51 6.07
CA SER A 52 12.20 -14.31 6.14
C SER A 52 12.57 -12.85 6.06
N VAL A 53 11.90 -12.12 5.16
CA VAL A 53 12.17 -10.70 5.00
C VAL A 53 11.61 -9.90 6.18
N ASN A 54 10.36 -10.17 6.54
CA ASN A 54 9.69 -9.40 7.58
C ASN A 54 10.30 -9.58 8.96
N SER A 55 10.80 -10.78 9.25
CA SER A 55 11.35 -11.09 10.56
C SER A 55 12.84 -10.84 10.67
N PHE A 56 13.47 -10.45 9.58
CA PHE A 56 14.91 -10.18 9.61
C PHE A 56 15.20 -9.04 10.59
N PRO A 57 16.15 -9.20 11.50
CA PRO A 57 16.40 -8.17 12.50
C PRO A 57 16.95 -6.90 11.88
N LEU A 58 16.41 -5.78 12.29
CA LEU A 58 16.86 -4.48 11.82
C LEU A 58 18.14 -4.10 12.55
N PRO A 59 19.21 -3.78 11.81
CA PRO A 59 20.47 -3.39 12.49
C PRO A 59 20.25 -2.14 13.32
N HIS A 60 20.89 -2.12 14.49
CA HIS A 60 20.76 -0.98 15.41
C HIS A 60 21.18 0.33 14.78
N LYS A 61 22.20 0.25 13.93
CA LYS A 61 22.76 1.46 13.34
C LYS A 61 22.17 1.80 12.00
N PHE A 62 21.16 1.07 11.59
CA PHE A 62 20.57 1.34 10.29
C PHE A 62 19.89 2.69 10.29
N ARG A 63 20.20 3.49 9.30
CA ARG A 63 19.52 4.76 9.08
C ARG A 63 19.13 4.84 7.62
N MET A 64 17.90 5.25 7.40
CA MET A 64 17.41 5.40 6.05
C MET A 64 18.15 6.54 5.37
N PRO A 65 18.79 6.29 4.21
CA PRO A 65 19.44 7.39 3.51
C PRO A 65 18.40 8.38 2.98
N GLN A 66 18.86 9.60 2.75
CA GLN A 66 17.96 10.60 2.20
C GLN A 66 17.83 10.35 0.71
N ILE A 67 16.64 9.95 0.31
CA ILE A 67 16.32 9.66 -1.07
C ILE A 67 15.04 10.37 -1.40
N GLU A 68 15.02 11.04 -2.54
CA GLU A 68 13.80 11.70 -2.98
C GLU A 68 12.71 10.69 -3.25
N SER A 69 11.50 10.98 -2.78
CA SER A 69 10.39 10.04 -2.94
C SER A 69 10.01 9.88 -4.40
N TYR A 70 9.64 8.68 -4.76
CA TYR A 70 9.25 8.36 -6.12
C TYR A 70 7.74 8.43 -6.27
N ASP A 71 7.26 9.14 -7.29
CA ASP A 71 5.83 9.35 -7.49
C ASP A 71 5.34 9.07 -8.91
N ARG A 72 6.13 8.35 -9.70
CA ARG A 72 5.82 7.98 -11.08
C ARG A 72 6.22 9.03 -12.12
N VAL A 73 6.40 10.26 -11.70
CA VAL A 73 6.84 11.30 -12.63
C VAL A 73 8.29 11.10 -13.02
N LYS A 74 9.06 10.61 -12.10
CA LYS A 74 10.48 10.40 -12.29
C LYS A 74 10.75 9.06 -12.96
N ASP A 75 11.99 8.93 -13.44
CA ASP A 75 12.42 7.68 -14.05
C ASP A 75 12.53 6.57 -13.02
N PRO A 76 11.75 5.48 -13.17
CA PRO A 76 11.83 4.41 -12.18
C PRO A 76 13.19 3.72 -12.11
N LEU A 77 13.88 3.62 -13.24
CA LEU A 77 15.21 3.01 -13.22
C LEU A 77 16.19 3.87 -12.46
N ASP A 78 16.13 5.17 -12.65
CA ASP A 78 17.00 6.08 -11.93
C ASP A 78 16.75 6.01 -10.44
N HIS A 79 15.50 5.99 -10.04
CA HIS A 79 15.15 5.86 -8.64
C HIS A 79 15.68 4.57 -8.04
N LEU A 80 15.48 3.47 -8.76
CA LEU A 80 15.92 2.17 -8.30
C LEU A 80 17.44 2.10 -8.17
N GLU A 81 18.15 2.62 -9.16
CA GLU A 81 19.60 2.60 -9.15
C GLU A 81 20.17 3.45 -8.01
N THR A 82 19.57 4.61 -7.79
CA THR A 82 19.98 5.45 -6.69
C THR A 82 19.78 4.74 -5.36
N PHE A 83 18.64 4.11 -5.19
CA PHE A 83 18.36 3.38 -3.97
C PHE A 83 19.35 2.26 -3.76
N LYS A 84 19.57 1.44 -4.78
CA LYS A 84 20.49 0.31 -4.69
C LYS A 84 21.90 0.77 -4.36
N THR A 85 22.36 1.82 -5.03
CA THR A 85 23.70 2.33 -4.81
C THR A 85 23.89 2.77 -3.38
N LEU A 86 22.95 3.55 -2.87
CA LEU A 86 23.05 4.06 -1.50
C LEU A 86 23.00 2.94 -0.47
N MET A 87 22.17 1.96 -0.70
CA MET A 87 22.05 0.84 0.23
C MET A 87 23.31 -0.05 0.20
N HIS A 88 23.85 -0.27 -0.99
CA HIS A 88 25.08 -1.06 -1.10
C HIS A 88 26.25 -0.35 -0.45
N LEU A 89 26.32 0.95 -0.59
CA LEU A 89 27.36 1.71 0.07
C LEU A 89 27.33 1.57 1.58
N ARG A 90 26.13 1.40 2.12
CA ARG A 90 25.95 1.25 3.55
C ARG A 90 26.02 -0.20 4.01
N GLY A 91 26.23 -1.12 3.09
CA GLY A 91 26.29 -2.53 3.43
C GLY A 91 24.99 -3.10 3.93
N VAL A 92 23.87 -2.59 3.42
CA VAL A 92 22.56 -2.99 3.89
C VAL A 92 22.20 -4.37 3.33
N PRO A 93 21.73 -5.30 4.17
CA PRO A 93 21.33 -6.62 3.68
C PRO A 93 20.11 -6.55 2.78
N ASN A 94 19.98 -7.58 1.96
CA ASN A 94 18.87 -7.69 1.02
C ASN A 94 17.52 -7.54 1.69
N GLU A 95 17.33 -8.18 2.85
CA GLU A 95 16.05 -8.13 3.55
C GLU A 95 15.70 -6.72 4.00
N ILE A 96 16.69 -5.98 4.43
CA ILE A 96 16.47 -4.61 4.87
C ILE A 96 16.21 -3.70 3.68
N MET A 97 16.88 -3.96 2.56
CA MET A 97 16.62 -3.22 1.34
C MET A 97 15.15 -3.37 0.92
N CYS A 98 14.63 -4.60 1.01
CA CYS A 98 13.24 -4.86 0.69
C CYS A 98 12.31 -4.01 1.55
N ARG A 99 12.56 -4.00 2.85
CA ARG A 99 11.69 -3.32 3.78
C ARG A 99 11.82 -1.80 3.72
N ALA A 100 12.98 -1.32 3.31
CA ALA A 100 13.21 0.12 3.23
C ALA A 100 12.68 0.73 1.93
N PHE A 101 12.64 -0.04 0.86
CA PHE A 101 12.25 0.50 -0.44
C PHE A 101 10.89 1.19 -0.45
N PRO A 102 9.85 0.58 0.14
CA PRO A 102 8.52 1.25 0.12
C PRO A 102 8.51 2.59 0.81
N MET A 103 9.45 2.85 1.69
CA MET A 103 9.51 4.15 2.36
C MET A 103 9.93 5.26 1.41
N THR A 104 10.47 4.90 0.25
CA THR A 104 10.85 5.88 -0.77
C THR A 104 9.73 6.13 -1.77
N LEU A 105 8.58 5.49 -1.59
CA LEU A 105 7.46 5.61 -2.50
C LEU A 105 6.39 6.52 -1.91
N LYS A 106 5.69 7.24 -2.76
CA LYS A 106 4.58 8.07 -2.31
C LYS A 106 3.47 8.05 -3.35
N GLY A 107 2.29 8.45 -2.92
CA GLY A 107 1.14 8.55 -3.81
C GLY A 107 0.77 7.22 -4.42
N LEU A 108 0.55 7.23 -5.71
CA LEU A 108 0.11 6.04 -6.43
C LEU A 108 1.14 4.92 -6.40
N THR A 109 2.42 5.26 -6.30
CA THR A 109 3.45 4.23 -6.24
C THR A 109 3.37 3.45 -4.93
N ARG A 110 3.03 4.13 -3.86
CA ARG A 110 2.85 3.44 -2.58
C ARG A 110 1.61 2.56 -2.60
N ILE A 111 0.57 3.02 -3.27
CA ILE A 111 -0.65 2.22 -3.43
C ILE A 111 -0.34 0.96 -4.22
N TRP A 112 0.46 1.08 -5.28
CA TRP A 112 0.89 -0.08 -6.04
C TRP A 112 1.56 -1.10 -5.13
N PHE A 113 2.48 -0.63 -4.29
CA PHE A 113 3.19 -1.53 -3.38
C PHE A 113 2.23 -2.26 -2.45
N SER A 114 1.24 -1.55 -1.94
CA SER A 114 0.28 -2.13 -1.00
C SER A 114 -0.61 -3.19 -1.64
N ARG A 115 -0.66 -3.23 -2.96
CA ARG A 115 -1.48 -4.20 -3.68
C ARG A 115 -0.72 -5.41 -4.18
N LEU A 116 0.56 -5.50 -3.85
CA LEU A 116 1.33 -6.66 -4.24
C LEU A 116 0.84 -7.91 -3.53
N THR A 117 1.01 -9.04 -4.19
CA THR A 117 0.57 -10.32 -3.63
C THR A 117 1.25 -10.58 -2.29
N PRO A 118 0.51 -10.90 -1.23
CA PRO A 118 1.14 -11.19 0.04
C PRO A 118 2.10 -12.36 -0.05
N ASN A 119 3.17 -12.27 0.71
CA ASN A 119 4.14 -13.35 0.85
C ASN A 119 4.79 -13.78 -0.47
N SER A 120 4.88 -12.86 -1.42
CA SER A 120 5.39 -13.20 -2.75
C SER A 120 6.81 -12.72 -2.99
N ILE A 121 7.34 -11.85 -2.14
CA ILE A 121 8.65 -11.25 -2.37
C ILE A 121 9.62 -11.70 -1.29
N ASN A 122 10.64 -12.42 -1.71
CA ASN A 122 11.67 -12.94 -0.81
C ASN A 122 13.00 -12.24 -0.98
N THR A 123 13.23 -11.54 -2.09
CA THR A 123 14.49 -10.88 -2.35
C THR A 123 14.24 -9.50 -2.91
N PHE A 124 15.23 -8.64 -2.77
CA PHE A 124 15.11 -7.31 -3.36
C PHE A 124 15.09 -7.39 -4.89
N LYS A 125 15.74 -8.40 -5.45
CA LYS A 125 15.69 -8.59 -6.89
C LYS A 125 14.26 -8.80 -7.36
N GLU A 126 13.49 -9.61 -6.64
CA GLU A 126 12.09 -9.83 -6.98
C GLU A 126 11.28 -8.56 -6.88
N LEU A 127 11.51 -7.81 -5.82
CA LEU A 127 10.81 -6.54 -5.63
C LEU A 127 11.15 -5.56 -6.76
N SER A 128 12.43 -5.43 -7.06
CA SER A 128 12.85 -4.50 -8.10
C SER A 128 12.34 -4.92 -9.47
N THR A 129 12.26 -6.22 -9.73
CA THR A 129 11.71 -6.71 -10.98
C THR A 129 10.24 -6.32 -11.13
N GLN A 130 9.47 -6.49 -10.08
CA GLN A 130 8.06 -6.09 -10.12
C GLN A 130 7.90 -4.60 -10.26
N PHE A 131 8.74 -3.85 -9.57
CA PHE A 131 8.72 -2.39 -9.64
C PHE A 131 9.01 -1.92 -11.07
N THR A 132 10.09 -2.42 -11.65
CA THR A 132 10.47 -2.00 -12.98
C THR A 132 9.46 -2.46 -14.02
N SER A 133 8.95 -3.67 -13.89
CA SER A 133 7.93 -4.16 -14.82
C SER A 133 6.71 -3.28 -14.82
N HIS A 134 6.28 -2.86 -13.66
CA HIS A 134 5.08 -2.07 -13.55
C HIS A 134 5.28 -0.62 -14.03
N PHE A 135 6.35 0.01 -13.56
CA PHE A 135 6.53 1.44 -13.83
C PHE A 135 7.28 1.72 -15.13
N ILE A 136 8.19 0.86 -15.51
CA ILE A 136 8.86 1.03 -16.80
C ILE A 136 7.89 0.80 -17.94
N GLY A 137 6.94 -0.11 -17.73
CA GLY A 137 5.91 -0.33 -18.74
C GLY A 137 5.22 0.97 -19.13
N GLY A 138 4.81 1.75 -18.13
CA GLY A 138 4.19 3.04 -18.39
C GLY A 138 5.14 4.05 -19.00
N HIS A 139 6.32 4.13 -18.46
CA HIS A 139 7.32 5.07 -18.97
C HIS A 139 7.86 4.65 -20.33
N LYS A 140 8.11 3.38 -20.48
CA LYS A 140 8.63 2.87 -21.70
C LYS A 140 7.68 3.12 -22.86
N TYR A 141 6.41 3.06 -22.58
CA TYR A 141 5.42 3.33 -23.61
C TYR A 141 5.59 4.73 -24.16
N LYS A 142 5.70 5.72 -23.31
CA LYS A 142 5.93 7.08 -23.74
C LYS A 142 7.27 7.23 -24.42
N ARG A 143 8.27 6.65 -23.82
CA ARG A 143 9.62 6.72 -24.32
C ARG A 143 9.77 5.99 -25.63
N SER A 144 9.14 4.86 -25.73
CA SER A 144 9.28 4.05 -26.91
C SER A 144 8.76 4.76 -28.15
N THR A 145 7.76 5.62 -27.97
CA THR A 145 7.32 6.43 -29.08
C THR A 145 8.46 7.30 -29.60
N ALA A 146 9.15 7.94 -28.71
CA ALA A 146 10.27 8.80 -29.11
C ALA A 146 11.50 8.01 -29.46
N CYS A 147 11.80 7.00 -28.68
CA CYS A 147 13.01 6.21 -28.87
C CYS A 147 12.96 5.38 -30.12
N LEU A 148 11.82 4.84 -30.46
CA LEU A 148 11.69 4.05 -31.66
C LEU A 148 12.01 4.85 -32.87
N MET A 149 11.58 6.09 -32.88
CA MET A 149 11.85 6.95 -33.99
C MET A 149 13.31 7.29 -34.09
N SER A 150 13.98 7.40 -32.99
CA SER A 150 15.39 7.71 -33.02
C SER A 150 16.25 6.50 -33.24
N ILE A 151 15.82 5.37 -32.76
CA ILE A 151 16.60 4.14 -32.94
C ILE A 151 16.42 3.55 -34.30
N LYS A 152 15.23 3.65 -34.78
CA LYS A 152 14.95 3.14 -36.12
C LYS A 152 15.35 4.12 -37.18
#